data_10028332fae527082031263548e787b3
#
_entry.id   10028332fae527082031263548e787b3
#
_cell.length_a   1.000
_cell.length_b   1.000
_cell.length_c   1.000
_cell.angle_alpha   90.00
_cell.angle_beta   90.00
_cell.angle_gamma   90.00
#
_symmetry.space_group_name_H-M   'P 1'
#
loop_
_entity.id
_entity.type
_entity.pdbx_description
1 polymer ?
#
loop_
_entity_poly.entity_id
_entity_poly.type
_entity_poly.pdbx_seq_one_letter_code
_entity_poly.pdbx_strand_id
1 'polypeptide(L)'
;MLRKRRKFKRLRQQLQSRGTKSAKRRLKKIGQRENRWMTDINHQLSKTLVNRYGADTLFVLENLANVRFATEKVTKTQRYEQVSWAFYQLAQFLTYKAHLVGSEVVQVSAKYTSQRCPKCGRIYKNNRNHQQHLYVCDRCGYQSNDDRIGAMNIQLLGTQYVSGNERPSFNKLTAGE
;
A
#
# COMPACT_ATOMS: atom_id res chain seq x y z
N MET A 1 1.97 -15.19 1.24
CA MET A 1 1.03 -14.33 2.00
C MET A 1 -0.41 -14.46 1.53
N LEU A 2 -0.75 -14.21 0.27
CA LEU A 2 -2.12 -14.30 -0.29
C LEU A 2 -2.80 -15.65 -0.05
N ARG A 3 -2.09 -16.79 -0.22
CA ARG A 3 -2.63 -18.14 0.01
C ARG A 3 -3.19 -18.32 1.44
N LYS A 4 -2.48 -17.82 2.46
CA LYS A 4 -2.93 -17.91 3.86
C LYS A 4 -4.14 -17.01 4.15
N ARG A 5 -4.20 -15.81 3.56
CA ARG A 5 -5.37 -14.91 3.65
C ARG A 5 -6.61 -15.52 2.99
N ARG A 6 -6.47 -16.11 1.81
CA ARG A 6 -7.56 -16.83 1.13
C ARG A 6 -8.08 -18.01 1.96
N LYS A 7 -7.18 -18.73 2.67
CA LYS A 7 -7.57 -19.76 3.63
C LYS A 7 -8.42 -19.21 4.78
N PHE A 8 -8.02 -18.12 5.41
CA PHE A 8 -8.81 -17.46 6.46
C PHE A 8 -10.17 -16.99 5.94
N LYS A 9 -10.23 -16.38 4.75
CA LYS A 9 -11.48 -15.96 4.11
C LYS A 9 -12.43 -17.14 3.93
N ARG A 10 -11.96 -18.26 3.35
CA ARG A 10 -12.76 -19.47 3.14
C ARG A 10 -13.29 -20.06 4.44
N LEU A 11 -12.46 -20.16 5.48
CA LEU A 11 -12.86 -20.66 6.79
C LEU A 11 -13.94 -19.76 7.44
N ARG A 12 -13.82 -18.44 7.30
CA ARG A 12 -14.86 -17.52 7.78
C ARG A 12 -16.18 -17.72 7.05
N GLN A 13 -16.17 -17.81 5.73
CA GLN A 13 -17.36 -18.06 4.94
C GLN A 13 -18.07 -19.35 5.35
N GLN A 14 -17.31 -20.45 5.52
CA GLN A 14 -17.86 -21.74 5.97
C GLN A 14 -18.48 -21.68 7.36
N LEU A 15 -17.90 -20.91 8.29
CA LEU A 15 -18.44 -20.78 9.64
C LEU A 15 -19.65 -19.84 9.69
N GLN A 16 -19.65 -18.80 8.86
CA GLN A 16 -20.78 -17.88 8.72
C GLN A 16 -22.01 -18.59 8.15
N SER A 17 -21.84 -19.45 7.14
CA SER A 17 -22.97 -20.22 6.56
C SER A 17 -23.60 -21.20 7.55
N ARG A 18 -22.83 -21.74 8.51
CA ARG A 18 -23.34 -22.65 9.56
C ARG A 18 -24.22 -21.96 10.59
N GLY A 19 -24.02 -20.70 10.90
CA GLY A 19 -24.84 -19.88 11.80
C GLY A 19 -24.94 -20.28 13.28
N THR A 20 -24.39 -21.43 13.71
CA THR A 20 -24.53 -21.97 15.06
C THR A 20 -23.75 -21.17 16.12
N LYS A 21 -24.12 -21.29 17.40
CA LYS A 21 -23.40 -20.65 18.52
C LYS A 21 -21.91 -21.08 18.57
N SER A 22 -21.62 -22.35 18.30
CA SER A 22 -20.24 -22.87 18.26
C SER A 22 -19.45 -22.30 17.07
N ALA A 23 -20.09 -22.18 15.88
CA ALA A 23 -19.48 -21.56 14.71
C ALA A 23 -19.15 -20.08 14.97
N LYS A 24 -20.03 -19.32 15.62
CA LYS A 24 -19.78 -17.92 16.00
C LYS A 24 -18.58 -17.79 16.97
N ARG A 25 -18.46 -18.67 17.98
CA ARG A 25 -17.28 -18.71 18.87
C ARG A 25 -15.99 -19.01 18.11
N ARG A 26 -16.03 -20.00 17.20
CA ARG A 26 -14.87 -20.35 16.37
C ARG A 26 -14.50 -19.23 15.39
N LEU A 27 -15.49 -18.50 14.85
CA LEU A 27 -15.27 -17.33 13.99
C LEU A 27 -14.46 -16.24 14.70
N LYS A 28 -14.79 -15.92 15.96
CA LYS A 28 -14.03 -14.98 16.79
C LYS A 28 -12.58 -15.41 16.97
N LYS A 29 -12.34 -16.71 17.30
CA LYS A 29 -10.99 -17.26 17.44
C LYS A 29 -10.18 -17.20 16.15
N ILE A 30 -10.81 -17.46 14.99
CA ILE A 30 -10.15 -17.36 13.67
C ILE A 30 -9.77 -15.92 13.36
N GLY A 31 -10.65 -14.94 13.64
CA GLY A 31 -10.33 -13.51 13.47
C GLY A 31 -9.13 -13.09 14.30
N GLN A 32 -9.07 -13.50 15.56
CA GLN A 32 -7.91 -13.22 16.44
C GLN A 32 -6.61 -13.86 15.92
N ARG A 33 -6.67 -15.08 15.38
CA ARG A 33 -5.50 -15.75 14.78
C ARG A 33 -5.02 -15.04 13.52
N GLU A 34 -5.94 -14.58 12.70
CA GLU A 34 -5.62 -13.81 11.49
C GLU A 34 -4.95 -12.48 11.86
N ASN A 35 -5.50 -11.76 12.84
CA ASN A 35 -4.91 -10.51 13.32
C ASN A 35 -3.49 -10.70 13.86
N ARG A 36 -3.28 -11.68 14.76
CA ARG A 36 -1.92 -11.99 15.27
C ARG A 36 -0.95 -12.32 14.17
N TRP A 37 -1.37 -13.12 13.19
CA TRP A 37 -0.52 -13.46 12.05
C TRP A 37 -0.19 -12.23 11.20
N MET A 38 -1.15 -11.31 10.96
CA MET A 38 -0.88 -10.06 10.24
C MET A 38 0.06 -9.14 11.01
N THR A 39 -0.12 -9.05 12.33
CA THR A 39 0.77 -8.30 13.22
C THR A 39 2.20 -8.82 13.15
N ASP A 40 2.40 -10.14 13.20
CA ASP A 40 3.71 -10.78 13.06
C ASP A 40 4.36 -10.48 11.72
N ILE A 41 3.61 -10.59 10.60
CA ILE A 41 4.11 -10.22 9.28
C ILE A 41 4.55 -8.75 9.23
N ASN A 42 3.74 -7.83 9.76
CA ASN A 42 4.08 -6.41 9.77
C ASN A 42 5.31 -6.12 10.65
N HIS A 43 5.47 -6.82 11.77
CA HIS A 43 6.68 -6.74 12.59
C HIS A 43 7.94 -7.22 11.86
N GLN A 44 7.84 -8.36 11.15
CA GLN A 44 8.95 -8.93 10.36
C GLN A 44 9.31 -7.99 9.20
N LEU A 45 8.33 -7.51 8.42
CA LEU A 45 8.56 -6.61 7.30
C LEU A 45 9.23 -5.31 7.75
N SER A 46 8.67 -4.65 8.76
CA SER A 46 9.24 -3.39 9.26
C SER A 46 10.66 -3.58 9.83
N LYS A 47 10.91 -4.69 10.56
CA LYS A 47 12.25 -5.03 11.04
C LYS A 47 13.24 -5.27 9.89
N THR A 48 12.81 -6.03 8.87
CA THR A 48 13.66 -6.32 7.70
C THR A 48 14.02 -5.05 6.94
N LEU A 49 13.07 -4.12 6.74
CA LEU A 49 13.33 -2.85 6.07
C LEU A 49 14.33 -2.01 6.85
N VAL A 50 14.12 -1.81 8.15
CA VAL A 50 15.02 -1.01 8.99
C VAL A 50 16.41 -1.65 9.06
N ASN A 51 16.52 -2.96 9.25
CA ASN A 51 17.81 -3.65 9.30
C ASN A 51 18.56 -3.59 7.95
N ARG A 52 17.82 -3.55 6.82
CA ARG A 52 18.44 -3.53 5.49
C ARG A 52 18.99 -2.15 5.12
N TYR A 53 18.28 -1.10 5.47
CA TYR A 53 18.63 0.26 5.03
C TYR A 53 19.36 1.08 6.09
N GLY A 54 19.29 0.67 7.37
CA GLY A 54 20.09 1.24 8.45
C GLY A 54 19.65 2.63 8.90
N ALA A 55 20.60 3.33 9.54
CA ALA A 55 20.44 4.70 10.01
C ALA A 55 20.43 5.73 8.86
N ASP A 56 20.01 6.96 9.15
CA ASP A 56 19.98 8.11 8.22
C ASP A 56 19.19 7.87 6.94
N THR A 57 18.18 7.00 7.02
CA THR A 57 17.30 6.66 5.90
C THR A 57 15.95 7.36 6.02
N LEU A 58 15.48 7.99 4.94
CA LEU A 58 14.11 8.49 4.84
C LEU A 58 13.23 7.42 4.18
N PHE A 59 12.34 6.81 4.95
CA PHE A 59 11.30 5.92 4.44
C PHE A 59 10.09 6.73 3.98
N VAL A 60 9.75 6.65 2.71
CA VAL A 60 8.61 7.37 2.14
C VAL A 60 7.47 6.40 1.87
N LEU A 61 6.32 6.66 2.47
CA LEU A 61 5.12 5.85 2.33
C LEU A 61 3.97 6.64 1.71
N GLU A 62 3.08 5.97 1.01
CA GLU A 62 1.81 6.57 0.61
C GLU A 62 0.87 6.75 1.81
N ASN A 63 0.20 7.90 1.90
CA ASN A 63 -0.90 8.10 2.82
C ASN A 63 -2.14 7.38 2.31
N LEU A 64 -2.42 6.22 2.87
CA LEU A 64 -3.56 5.36 2.52
C LEU A 64 -4.77 5.52 3.46
N ALA A 65 -4.87 6.61 4.21
CA ALA A 65 -5.95 6.85 5.17
C ALA A 65 -7.36 6.70 4.52
N ASN A 66 -7.50 7.13 3.27
CA ASN A 66 -8.79 7.13 2.54
C ASN A 66 -9.04 5.88 1.68
N VAL A 67 -8.14 4.89 1.67
CA VAL A 67 -8.29 3.68 0.84
C VAL A 67 -9.58 2.91 1.15
N ARG A 68 -10.02 2.90 2.40
CA ARG A 68 -11.28 2.25 2.80
C ARG A 68 -12.49 2.83 2.09
N PHE A 69 -12.58 4.15 1.95
CA PHE A 69 -13.68 4.83 1.24
C PHE A 69 -13.61 4.61 -0.27
N ALA A 70 -12.41 4.60 -0.84
CA ALA A 70 -12.22 4.33 -2.27
C ALA A 70 -12.62 2.89 -2.69
N THR A 71 -12.63 1.94 -1.75
CA THR A 71 -12.97 0.53 -2.03
C THR A 71 -14.47 0.22 -2.00
N GLU A 72 -15.35 1.18 -1.77
CA GLU A 72 -16.81 0.96 -1.82
C GLU A 72 -17.30 0.56 -3.21
N LYS A 73 -16.61 1.02 -4.25
CA LYS A 73 -16.94 0.79 -5.67
C LYS A 73 -16.36 -0.51 -6.25
N VAL A 74 -15.58 -1.29 -5.48
CA VAL A 74 -14.96 -2.53 -5.95
C VAL A 74 -15.68 -3.78 -5.45
N THR A 75 -15.46 -4.91 -6.12
CA THR A 75 -16.06 -6.19 -5.73
C THR A 75 -15.72 -6.60 -4.30
N LYS A 76 -16.59 -7.36 -3.62
CA LYS A 76 -16.36 -7.85 -2.26
C LYS A 76 -15.03 -8.61 -2.11
N THR A 77 -14.56 -9.28 -3.15
CA THR A 77 -13.28 -10.02 -3.13
C THR A 77 -12.10 -9.07 -3.17
N GLN A 78 -12.10 -8.11 -4.10
CA GLN A 78 -11.06 -7.09 -4.20
C GLN A 78 -11.00 -6.22 -2.94
N ARG A 79 -12.17 -5.81 -2.43
CA ARG A 79 -12.27 -5.07 -1.16
C ARG A 79 -11.62 -5.83 -0.01
N TYR A 80 -11.87 -7.14 0.13
CA TYR A 80 -11.24 -7.94 1.18
C TYR A 80 -9.71 -7.96 1.04
N GLU A 81 -9.18 -8.11 -0.16
CA GLU A 81 -7.73 -8.15 -0.41
C GLU A 81 -7.09 -6.78 -0.13
N GLN A 82 -7.73 -5.68 -0.47
CA GLN A 82 -7.24 -4.32 -0.26
C GLN A 82 -7.39 -3.85 1.19
N VAL A 83 -8.57 -3.99 1.79
CA VAL A 83 -8.89 -3.44 3.13
C VAL A 83 -8.34 -4.31 4.27
N SER A 84 -8.16 -5.62 4.05
CA SER A 84 -7.69 -6.52 5.11
C SER A 84 -6.19 -6.43 5.39
N TRP A 85 -5.42 -5.68 4.62
CA TRP A 85 -4.05 -5.36 4.97
C TRP A 85 -4.01 -4.25 6.02
N ALA A 86 -3.29 -4.49 7.10
CA ALA A 86 -3.13 -3.49 8.16
C ALA A 86 -2.01 -2.49 7.80
N PHE A 87 -2.20 -1.69 6.72
CA PHE A 87 -1.24 -0.68 6.27
C PHE A 87 -0.88 0.32 7.37
N TYR A 88 -1.89 0.76 8.11
CA TYR A 88 -1.68 1.68 9.22
C TYR A 88 -0.76 1.07 10.30
N GLN A 89 -0.98 -0.20 10.65
CA GLN A 89 -0.12 -0.90 11.60
C GLN A 89 1.31 -1.08 11.07
N LEU A 90 1.46 -1.39 9.77
CA LEU A 90 2.80 -1.48 9.15
C LEU A 90 3.52 -0.13 9.22
N ALA A 91 2.82 0.96 8.88
CA ALA A 91 3.38 2.31 8.95
C ALA A 91 3.81 2.64 10.39
N GLN A 92 2.97 2.37 11.40
CA GLN A 92 3.33 2.57 12.81
C GLN A 92 4.56 1.76 13.22
N PHE A 93 4.61 0.47 12.83
CA PHE A 93 5.76 -0.39 13.17
C PHE A 93 7.04 0.04 12.48
N LEU A 94 6.96 0.54 11.26
CA LEU A 94 8.11 1.09 10.55
C LEU A 94 8.57 2.39 11.22
N THR A 95 7.64 3.29 11.54
CA THR A 95 7.95 4.59 12.15
C THR A 95 8.73 4.44 13.45
N TYR A 96 8.23 3.67 14.43
CA TYR A 96 8.95 3.57 15.70
C TYR A 96 10.30 2.86 15.57
N LYS A 97 10.41 1.84 14.67
CA LYS A 97 11.67 1.12 14.47
C LYS A 97 12.69 1.97 13.72
N ALA A 98 12.26 2.74 12.74
CA ALA A 98 13.11 3.68 12.02
C ALA A 98 13.68 4.73 12.98
N HIS A 99 12.83 5.30 13.82
CA HIS A 99 13.25 6.27 14.84
C HIS A 99 14.31 5.72 15.80
N LEU A 100 14.20 4.45 16.20
CA LEU A 100 15.18 3.79 17.09
C LEU A 100 16.61 3.72 16.50
N VAL A 101 16.76 3.81 15.18
CA VAL A 101 18.02 3.77 14.46
C VAL A 101 18.42 5.10 13.83
N GLY A 102 17.74 6.21 14.20
CA GLY A 102 18.02 7.54 13.64
C GLY A 102 17.51 7.76 12.23
N SER A 103 16.49 6.99 11.80
CA SER A 103 15.84 7.13 10.49
C SER A 103 14.46 7.74 10.62
N GLU A 104 13.94 8.31 9.54
CA GLU A 104 12.64 8.98 9.50
C GLU A 104 11.64 8.25 8.60
N VAL A 105 10.35 8.44 8.88
CA VAL A 105 9.25 7.96 8.04
C VAL A 105 8.31 9.11 7.72
N VAL A 106 8.12 9.38 6.44
CA VAL A 106 7.18 10.40 5.96
C VAL A 106 6.06 9.77 5.14
N GLN A 107 4.88 10.37 5.19
CA GLN A 107 3.74 9.96 4.38
C GLN A 107 3.43 11.04 3.35
N VAL A 108 3.44 10.65 2.07
CA VAL A 108 3.15 11.51 0.93
C VAL A 108 1.79 11.22 0.31
N SER A 109 1.26 12.16 -0.47
CA SER A 109 -0.01 11.97 -1.15
C SER A 109 0.04 10.78 -2.13
N ALA A 110 -0.95 9.88 -2.04
CA ALA A 110 -1.12 8.77 -2.99
C ALA A 110 -1.68 9.20 -4.36
N LYS A 111 -2.01 10.50 -4.53
CA LYS A 111 -2.66 11.02 -5.73
C LYS A 111 -1.72 10.90 -6.94
N TYR A 112 -2.14 10.16 -7.95
CA TYR A 112 -1.45 9.95 -9.22
C TYR A 112 -0.10 9.22 -9.17
N THR A 113 0.37 8.74 -8.03
CA THR A 113 1.65 8.03 -7.89
C THR A 113 1.79 6.86 -8.87
N SER A 114 0.72 6.11 -9.11
CA SER A 114 0.70 4.98 -10.05
C SER A 114 0.35 5.35 -11.50
N GLN A 115 -0.01 6.60 -11.79
CA GLN A 115 -0.47 7.04 -13.11
C GLN A 115 0.49 7.98 -13.81
N ARG A 116 1.38 8.64 -13.06
CA ARG A 116 2.34 9.60 -13.55
C ARG A 116 3.55 8.91 -14.17
N CYS A 117 3.94 9.32 -15.38
CA CYS A 117 5.20 8.88 -15.98
C CYS A 117 6.39 9.52 -15.22
N PRO A 118 7.34 8.74 -14.69
CA PRO A 118 8.49 9.30 -13.99
C PRO A 118 9.44 10.04 -14.94
N LYS A 119 9.42 9.73 -16.25
CA LYS A 119 10.30 10.34 -17.26
C LYS A 119 9.78 11.68 -17.77
N CYS A 120 8.50 11.77 -18.17
CA CYS A 120 7.96 12.97 -18.83
C CYS A 120 6.85 13.68 -18.02
N GLY A 121 6.50 13.18 -16.83
CA GLY A 121 5.48 13.79 -15.96
C GLY A 121 4.02 13.57 -16.40
N ARG A 122 3.75 12.98 -17.57
CA ARG A 122 2.40 12.72 -18.09
C ARG A 122 1.59 11.89 -17.10
N ILE A 123 0.40 12.36 -16.74
CA ILE A 123 -0.55 11.63 -15.87
C ILE A 123 -1.69 11.12 -16.75
N TYR A 124 -1.74 9.79 -16.91
CA TYR A 124 -2.80 9.15 -17.71
C TYR A 124 -3.12 7.76 -17.16
N LYS A 125 -4.41 7.53 -16.84
CA LYS A 125 -4.86 6.30 -16.17
C LYS A 125 -4.64 5.04 -17.00
N ASN A 126 -4.81 5.13 -18.34
CA ASN A 126 -4.74 3.97 -19.23
C ASN A 126 -3.30 3.51 -19.51
N ASN A 127 -2.29 4.26 -19.08
CA ASN A 127 -0.89 3.83 -19.17
C ASN A 127 -0.57 2.62 -18.31
N ARG A 128 -1.45 2.27 -17.36
CA ARG A 128 -1.27 1.15 -16.44
C ARG A 128 -2.15 -0.04 -16.80
N ASN A 129 -1.52 -1.18 -17.06
CA ASN A 129 -2.19 -2.48 -17.20
C ASN A 129 -1.95 -3.33 -15.94
N HIS A 130 -2.94 -3.38 -15.04
CA HIS A 130 -2.86 -4.11 -13.79
C HIS A 130 -2.78 -5.64 -13.96
N GLN A 131 -3.31 -6.19 -15.05
CA GLN A 131 -3.33 -7.64 -15.27
C GLN A 131 -1.94 -8.15 -15.66
N GLN A 132 -1.21 -7.34 -16.41
CA GLN A 132 0.13 -7.67 -16.90
C GLN A 132 1.24 -7.07 -16.05
N HIS A 133 0.91 -6.32 -14.99
CA HIS A 133 1.88 -5.54 -14.19
C HIS A 133 2.77 -4.64 -15.07
N LEU A 134 2.20 -4.06 -16.12
CA LEU A 134 2.89 -3.26 -17.11
C LEU A 134 2.40 -1.82 -17.10
N TYR A 135 3.34 -0.90 -17.21
CA TYR A 135 3.11 0.52 -17.44
C TYR A 135 3.77 0.93 -18.76
N VAL A 136 3.02 1.60 -19.65
CA VAL A 136 3.53 2.17 -20.93
C VAL A 136 3.02 3.59 -21.06
N CYS A 137 3.92 4.55 -21.13
CA CYS A 137 3.55 5.96 -21.28
C CYS A 137 3.08 6.25 -22.70
N ASP A 138 1.87 6.77 -22.85
CA ASP A 138 1.27 7.19 -24.13
C ASP A 138 2.01 8.34 -24.82
N ARG A 139 2.75 9.17 -24.05
CA ARG A 139 3.46 10.36 -24.58
C ARG A 139 4.90 10.08 -24.98
N CYS A 140 5.67 9.35 -24.15
CA CYS A 140 7.11 9.20 -24.38
C CYS A 140 7.55 7.74 -24.54
N GLY A 141 6.63 6.78 -24.59
CA GLY A 141 6.92 5.36 -24.76
C GLY A 141 7.66 4.68 -23.60
N TYR A 142 7.90 5.38 -22.47
CA TYR A 142 8.58 4.79 -21.31
C TYR A 142 7.81 3.60 -20.77
N GLN A 143 8.50 2.47 -20.62
CA GLN A 143 7.91 1.22 -20.12
C GLN A 143 8.58 0.75 -18.82
N SER A 144 7.80 0.23 -17.89
CA SER A 144 8.29 -0.40 -16.67
C SER A 144 7.21 -1.25 -16.01
N ASN A 145 7.58 -1.99 -14.97
CA ASN A 145 6.60 -2.60 -14.07
C ASN A 145 5.76 -1.51 -13.39
N ASP A 146 4.44 -1.72 -13.26
CA ASP A 146 3.49 -0.72 -12.75
C ASP A 146 3.70 -0.39 -11.27
N ASP A 147 4.11 -1.38 -10.44
CA ASP A 147 4.43 -1.15 -9.02
C ASP A 147 5.74 -0.35 -8.88
N ARG A 148 6.71 -0.58 -9.77
CA ARG A 148 7.96 0.20 -9.80
C ARG A 148 7.69 1.67 -10.14
N ILE A 149 6.75 1.96 -11.05
CA ILE A 149 6.34 3.35 -11.35
C ILE A 149 5.82 4.04 -10.09
N GLY A 150 4.96 3.36 -9.31
CA GLY A 150 4.48 3.87 -8.03
C GLY A 150 5.63 4.20 -7.07
N ALA A 151 6.56 3.27 -6.90
CA ALA A 151 7.73 3.45 -6.02
C ALA A 151 8.62 4.64 -6.46
N MET A 152 8.90 4.79 -7.76
CA MET A 152 9.70 5.91 -8.28
C MET A 152 9.02 7.26 -8.05
N ASN A 153 7.71 7.34 -8.22
CA ASN A 153 6.95 8.57 -7.97
C ASN A 153 6.86 8.90 -6.46
N ILE A 154 6.72 7.90 -5.59
CA ILE A 154 6.76 8.07 -4.13
C ILE A 154 8.14 8.58 -3.72
N GLN A 155 9.22 8.02 -4.27
CA GLN A 155 10.59 8.49 -4.03
C GLN A 155 10.75 9.96 -4.45
N LEU A 156 10.25 10.35 -5.62
CA LEU A 156 10.29 11.75 -6.11
C LEU A 156 9.57 12.70 -5.15
N LEU A 157 8.39 12.30 -4.62
CA LEU A 157 7.69 13.10 -3.61
C LEU A 157 8.49 13.20 -2.31
N GLY A 158 9.18 12.13 -1.91
CA GLY A 158 10.11 12.15 -0.78
C GLY A 158 11.25 13.14 -0.97
N THR A 159 11.83 13.21 -2.16
CA THR A 159 12.85 14.22 -2.49
C THR A 159 12.31 15.64 -2.39
N GLN A 160 11.09 15.89 -2.87
CA GLN A 160 10.43 17.19 -2.72
C GLN A 160 10.17 17.55 -1.25
N TYR A 161 9.83 16.58 -0.41
CA TYR A 161 9.69 16.78 1.02
C TYR A 161 11.01 17.24 1.65
N VAL A 162 12.11 16.57 1.38
CA VAL A 162 13.45 16.95 1.87
C VAL A 162 13.86 18.35 1.40
N SER A 163 13.42 18.75 0.19
CA SER A 163 13.66 20.10 -0.36
C SER A 163 12.74 21.19 0.22
N GLY A 164 11.98 20.90 1.28
CA GLY A 164 11.16 21.90 2.00
C GLY A 164 9.68 21.92 1.62
N ASN A 165 9.19 21.03 0.74
CA ASN A 165 7.76 20.90 0.47
C ASN A 165 7.08 20.01 1.51
N GLU A 166 6.43 20.58 2.49
CA GLU A 166 5.79 19.85 3.59
C GLU A 166 4.65 18.90 3.15
N ARG A 167 4.02 19.14 1.99
CA ARG A 167 2.89 18.35 1.46
C ARG A 167 3.03 18.04 -0.02
N PRO A 168 4.07 17.30 -0.44
CA PRO A 168 4.31 17.05 -1.83
C PRO A 168 3.19 16.21 -2.45
N SER A 169 2.68 16.63 -3.61
CA SER A 169 1.63 15.93 -4.34
C SER A 169 1.72 16.22 -5.84
N PHE A 170 1.24 15.28 -6.65
CA PHE A 170 1.12 15.50 -8.09
C PHE A 170 -0.25 16.09 -8.45
N ASN A 171 -0.25 17.08 -9.33
CA ASN A 171 -1.44 17.64 -9.95
C ASN A 171 -1.43 17.36 -11.45
N LYS A 172 -2.62 17.16 -12.03
CA LYS A 172 -2.74 17.20 -13.48
C LYS A 172 -2.49 18.64 -13.90
N LEU A 173 -1.58 18.84 -14.85
CA LEU A 173 -1.49 20.11 -15.55
C LEU A 173 -2.83 20.33 -16.23
N THR A 174 -3.46 21.47 -15.98
CA THR A 174 -4.61 21.94 -16.77
C THR A 174 -4.11 22.03 -18.23
N ALA A 175 -4.88 21.47 -19.17
CA ALA A 175 -4.57 21.57 -20.59
C ALA A 175 -4.59 23.05 -20.98
N GLY A 176 -3.44 23.68 -21.07
CA GLY A 176 -3.32 25.14 -21.30
C GLY A 176 -1.90 25.70 -21.17
N GLU A 177 -0.87 24.83 -21.00
CA GLU A 177 0.54 25.24 -21.12
C GLU A 177 1.29 24.30 -22.05
#